data_c643dd79c7785e1af6595f3738c3aca2
#
_entry.id   c643dd79c7785e1af6595f3738c3aca2
#
_cell.length_a   1.000
_cell.length_b   1.000
_cell.length_c   1.000
_cell.angle_alpha   90.00
_cell.angle_beta   90.00
_cell.angle_gamma   90.00
#
_symmetry.space_group_name_H-M   'P 1'
#
loop_
_entity.id
_entity.type
_entity.pdbx_description
1 polymer ?
#
loop_
_entity_poly.entity_id
_entity_poly.type
_entity_poly.pdbx_seq_one_letter_code
_entity_poly.pdbx_strand_id
1 'polypeptide(L)'
;MVAASDLDAYDDFNRVFHEAIYRCTHNQFMAEQAIGIRSRLSVFRRTQLRHGNRIVKSHEEHGEILRQMARGDGGEAARCMRAHMLNASGALTSYIKMLNDTDPPE
;
A
#
# COMPACT_ATOMS: atom_id res chain seq x y z
N MET A 1 -7.78 -15.34 7.04
CA MET A 1 -8.39 -14.78 5.81
C MET A 1 -9.19 -13.52 6.16
N VAL A 2 -9.04 -12.48 5.38
CA VAL A 2 -9.74 -11.21 5.61
C VAL A 2 -11.15 -11.30 4.99
N ALA A 3 -12.17 -10.88 5.75
CA ALA A 3 -13.53 -10.83 5.24
C ALA A 3 -13.64 -9.82 4.09
N ALA A 4 -14.48 -10.09 3.10
CA ALA A 4 -14.63 -9.22 1.92
C ALA A 4 -15.04 -7.79 2.30
N SER A 5 -15.93 -7.64 3.29
CA SER A 5 -16.35 -6.32 3.77
C SER A 5 -15.21 -5.53 4.40
N ASP A 6 -14.34 -6.20 5.16
CA ASP A 6 -13.17 -5.56 5.77
C ASP A 6 -12.15 -5.17 4.71
N LEU A 7 -11.98 -6.00 3.70
CA LEU A 7 -11.09 -5.70 2.58
C LEU A 7 -11.56 -4.45 1.82
N ASP A 8 -12.86 -4.37 1.51
CA ASP A 8 -13.42 -3.22 0.79
C ASP A 8 -13.28 -1.94 1.60
N ALA A 9 -13.60 -1.99 2.88
CA ALA A 9 -13.48 -0.83 3.76
C ALA A 9 -12.03 -0.35 3.87
N TYR A 10 -11.09 -1.27 4.02
CA TYR A 10 -9.68 -0.91 4.13
C TYR A 10 -9.13 -0.41 2.79
N ASP A 11 -9.53 -1.01 1.68
CA ASP A 11 -9.10 -0.56 0.35
C ASP A 11 -9.53 0.89 0.09
N ASP A 12 -10.76 1.25 0.46
CA ASP A 12 -11.24 2.62 0.39
C ASP A 12 -10.44 3.56 1.30
N PHE A 13 -10.23 3.18 2.54
CA PHE A 13 -9.45 3.96 3.49
C PHE A 13 -8.02 4.17 2.97
N ASN A 14 -7.40 3.12 2.48
CA ASN A 14 -6.04 3.12 1.94
C ASN A 14 -5.94 4.07 0.74
N ARG A 15 -6.94 4.04 -0.15
CA ARG A 15 -7.00 4.96 -1.30
C ARG A 15 -7.07 6.41 -0.85
N VAL A 16 -7.97 6.73 0.07
CA VAL A 16 -8.12 8.09 0.59
C VAL A 16 -6.83 8.58 1.24
N PHE A 17 -6.19 7.73 2.02
CA PHE A 17 -4.93 8.06 2.70
C PHE A 17 -3.83 8.41 1.69
N HIS A 18 -3.60 7.56 0.70
CA HIS A 18 -2.54 7.79 -0.28
C HIS A 18 -2.83 8.99 -1.18
N GLU A 19 -4.06 9.15 -1.63
CA GLU A 19 -4.44 10.31 -2.45
C GLU A 19 -4.27 11.62 -1.69
N ALA A 20 -4.62 11.65 -0.41
CA ALA A 20 -4.43 12.83 0.43
C ALA A 20 -2.94 13.22 0.51
N ILE A 21 -2.06 12.23 0.68
CA ILE A 21 -0.61 12.48 0.72
C ILE A 21 -0.13 13.03 -0.63
N TYR A 22 -0.57 12.45 -1.74
CA TYR A 22 -0.17 12.93 -3.07
C TYR A 22 -0.60 14.37 -3.30
N ARG A 23 -1.80 14.74 -2.86
CA ARG A 23 -2.31 16.12 -2.99
C ARG A 23 -1.56 17.10 -2.08
N CYS A 24 -1.02 16.63 -0.96
CA CYS A 24 -0.20 17.46 -0.06
C CYS A 24 1.13 17.88 -0.67
N THR A 25 1.55 17.30 -1.78
CA THR A 25 2.78 17.71 -2.48
C THR A 25 2.62 19.08 -3.15
N HIS A 26 1.40 19.58 -3.32
CA HIS A 26 1.07 20.77 -4.08
C HIS A 26 1.58 20.74 -5.52
N ASN A 27 1.77 19.53 -6.06
CA ASN A 27 2.15 19.29 -7.44
C ASN A 27 1.06 18.45 -8.08
N GLN A 28 0.11 19.11 -8.73
CA GLN A 28 -1.07 18.46 -9.28
C GLN A 28 -0.71 17.42 -10.34
N PHE A 29 0.27 17.70 -11.18
CA PHE A 29 0.71 16.75 -12.21
C PHE A 29 1.20 15.45 -11.57
N MET A 30 2.10 15.55 -10.58
CA MET A 30 2.63 14.36 -9.90
C MET A 30 1.53 13.60 -9.16
N ALA A 31 0.63 14.32 -8.49
CA ALA A 31 -0.49 13.70 -7.79
C ALA A 31 -1.38 12.91 -8.75
N GLU A 32 -1.73 13.47 -9.89
CA GLU A 32 -2.56 12.80 -10.90
C GLU A 32 -1.88 11.56 -11.47
N GLN A 33 -0.58 11.64 -11.73
CA GLN A 33 0.18 10.48 -12.21
C GLN A 33 0.21 9.36 -11.17
N ALA A 34 0.47 9.69 -9.91
CA ALA A 34 0.51 8.70 -8.83
C ALA A 34 -0.87 8.06 -8.63
N ILE A 35 -1.94 8.85 -8.63
CA ILE A 35 -3.31 8.35 -8.50
C ILE A 35 -3.66 7.42 -9.67
N GLY A 36 -3.31 7.80 -10.88
CA GLY A 36 -3.57 6.99 -12.07
C GLY A 36 -2.84 5.65 -12.05
N ILE A 37 -1.57 5.64 -11.68
CA ILE A 37 -0.79 4.40 -11.55
C ILE A 37 -1.39 3.52 -10.48
N ARG A 38 -1.72 4.08 -9.32
CA ARG A 38 -2.30 3.36 -8.21
C ARG A 38 -3.64 2.73 -8.59
N SER A 39 -4.47 3.45 -9.34
CA SER A 39 -5.75 2.95 -9.83
C SER A 39 -5.57 1.75 -10.75
N ARG A 40 -4.58 1.79 -11.65
CA ARG A 40 -4.28 0.68 -12.57
C ARG A 40 -3.81 -0.57 -11.85
N LEU A 41 -3.22 -0.42 -10.66
CA LEU A 41 -2.70 -1.52 -9.86
C LEU A 41 -3.70 -2.01 -8.80
N SER A 42 -4.95 -1.56 -8.86
CA SER A 42 -5.95 -1.84 -7.82
C SER A 42 -6.16 -3.34 -7.57
N VAL A 43 -6.19 -4.15 -8.62
CA VAL A 43 -6.39 -5.61 -8.50
C VAL A 43 -5.23 -6.25 -7.72
N PHE A 44 -4.00 -5.87 -8.05
CA PHE A 44 -2.81 -6.40 -7.37
C PHE A 44 -2.77 -5.97 -5.91
N ARG A 45 -3.12 -4.72 -5.64
CA ARG A 45 -3.16 -4.18 -4.27
C ARG A 45 -4.18 -4.92 -3.42
N ARG A 46 -5.37 -5.18 -3.95
CA ARG A 46 -6.40 -5.93 -3.24
C ARG A 46 -5.95 -7.37 -2.96
N THR A 47 -5.24 -7.98 -3.89
CA THR A 47 -4.66 -9.31 -3.71
C THR A 47 -3.67 -9.32 -2.55
N GLN A 48 -2.79 -8.33 -2.44
CA GLN A 48 -1.85 -8.20 -1.32
C GLN A 48 -2.56 -8.13 0.02
N LEU A 49 -3.63 -7.34 0.10
CA LEU A 49 -4.35 -7.09 1.34
C LEU A 49 -5.10 -8.32 1.85
N ARG A 50 -5.33 -9.33 1.01
CA ARG A 50 -6.04 -10.56 1.39
C ARG A 50 -5.19 -11.53 2.20
N HIS A 51 -3.88 -11.39 2.17
CA HIS A 51 -2.97 -12.42 2.67
C HIS A 51 -2.23 -11.97 3.91
N GLY A 52 -2.07 -12.94 4.85
CA GLY A 52 -1.40 -12.71 6.11
C GLY A 52 -2.11 -11.63 6.93
N ASN A 53 -1.34 -10.84 7.64
CA ASN A 53 -1.82 -9.69 8.39
C ASN A 53 -1.44 -8.37 7.71
N ARG A 54 -1.46 -8.35 6.36
CA ARG A 54 -1.02 -7.18 5.58
C ARG A 54 -1.82 -5.92 5.92
N ILE A 55 -3.14 -6.05 6.16
CA ILE A 55 -3.97 -4.91 6.55
C ILE A 55 -3.46 -4.28 7.85
N VAL A 56 -3.19 -5.10 8.86
CA VAL A 56 -2.69 -4.62 10.16
C VAL A 56 -1.34 -3.94 9.98
N LYS A 57 -0.42 -4.58 9.29
CA LYS A 57 0.92 -4.02 9.03
C LYS A 57 0.87 -2.75 8.22
N SER A 58 0.03 -2.71 7.18
CA SER A 58 -0.16 -1.52 6.36
C SER A 58 -0.66 -0.35 7.20
N HIS A 59 -1.62 -0.59 8.07
CA HIS A 59 -2.16 0.43 8.96
C HIS A 59 -1.09 0.97 9.93
N GLU A 60 -0.27 0.08 10.48
CA GLU A 60 0.85 0.47 11.34
C GLU A 60 1.86 1.33 10.57
N GLU A 61 2.17 0.95 9.34
CA GLU A 61 3.09 1.70 8.47
C GLU A 61 2.55 3.09 8.14
N HIS A 62 1.25 3.20 7.87
CA HIS A 62 0.58 4.50 7.67
C HIS A 62 0.72 5.38 8.91
N GLY A 63 0.53 4.81 10.09
CA GLY A 63 0.67 5.53 11.35
C GLY A 63 2.06 6.09 11.54
N GLU A 64 3.10 5.34 11.17
CA GLU A 64 4.48 5.81 11.26
C GLU A 64 4.75 6.98 10.30
N ILE A 65 4.25 6.88 9.07
CA ILE A 65 4.35 7.97 8.10
C ILE A 65 3.72 9.25 8.66
N LEU A 66 2.51 9.14 9.21
CA LEU A 66 1.81 10.28 9.77
C LEU A 66 2.54 10.89 10.98
N ARG A 67 3.14 10.04 11.84
CA ARG A 67 3.92 10.54 12.98
C ARG A 67 5.11 11.38 12.51
N GLN A 68 5.82 10.94 11.49
CA GLN A 68 6.97 11.68 10.97
C GLN A 68 6.54 12.97 10.28
N MET A 69 5.42 12.96 9.57
CA MET A 69 4.84 14.17 8.98
C MET A 69 4.44 15.18 10.06
N ALA A 70 3.81 14.71 11.14
CA ALA A 70 3.39 15.56 12.25
C ALA A 70 4.59 16.19 12.98
N ARG A 71 5.73 15.50 13.00
CA ARG A 71 6.98 16.03 13.58
C ARG A 71 7.67 17.03 12.64
N GLY A 72 7.21 17.17 11.41
CA GLY A 72 7.86 18.00 10.42
C GLY A 72 9.13 17.39 9.83
N ASP A 73 9.36 16.09 10.03
CA ASP A 73 10.53 15.39 9.49
C ASP A 73 10.19 14.77 8.13
N GLY A 74 10.31 15.60 7.08
CA GLY A 74 10.02 15.19 5.72
C GLY A 74 10.92 14.08 5.20
N GLY A 75 12.19 14.09 5.58
CA GLY A 75 13.15 13.06 5.18
C GLY A 75 12.79 11.71 5.75
N GLU A 76 12.45 11.65 7.02
CA GLU A 76 12.06 10.42 7.69
C GLU A 76 10.68 9.94 7.21
N ALA A 77 9.73 10.86 6.96
CA ALA A 77 8.44 10.51 6.38
C ALA A 77 8.61 9.86 5.00
N ALA A 78 9.48 10.41 4.16
CA ALA A 78 9.78 9.85 2.84
C ALA A 78 10.41 8.46 2.95
N ARG A 79 11.33 8.27 3.91
CA ARG A 79 11.93 6.96 4.17
C ARG A 79 10.87 5.94 4.57
N CYS A 80 9.98 6.32 5.47
CA CYS A 80 8.88 5.45 5.91
C CYS A 80 7.95 5.09 4.75
N MET A 81 7.65 6.06 3.87
CA MET A 81 6.82 5.79 2.70
C MET A 81 7.50 4.81 1.75
N ARG A 82 8.79 4.98 1.48
CA ARG A 82 9.53 4.03 0.63
C ARG A 82 9.51 2.63 1.22
N ALA A 83 9.74 2.50 2.53
CA ALA A 83 9.70 1.21 3.21
C ALA A 83 8.31 0.58 3.11
N HIS A 84 7.26 1.37 3.27
CA HIS A 84 5.87 0.93 3.14
C HIS A 84 5.59 0.37 1.74
N MET A 85 6.01 1.08 0.71
CA MET A 85 5.82 0.65 -0.68
C MET A 85 6.61 -0.63 -0.98
N LEU A 86 7.82 -0.76 -0.46
CA LEU A 86 8.63 -1.97 -0.63
C LEU A 86 8.00 -3.16 0.10
N ASN A 87 7.45 -2.95 1.29
CA ASN A 87 6.76 -4.00 2.04
C ASN A 87 5.53 -4.50 1.29
N ALA A 88 4.77 -3.59 0.67
CA ALA A 88 3.63 -3.95 -0.15
C ALA A 88 4.06 -4.78 -1.36
N SER A 89 5.11 -4.34 -2.06
CA SER A 89 5.68 -5.07 -3.19
C SER A 89 6.19 -6.45 -2.78
N GLY A 90 6.86 -6.55 -1.63
CA GLY A 90 7.34 -7.82 -1.08
C GLY A 90 6.20 -8.80 -0.78
N ALA A 91 5.09 -8.30 -0.26
CA ALA A 91 3.91 -9.14 0.00
C ALA A 91 3.36 -9.75 -1.30
N LEU A 92 3.30 -8.96 -2.38
CA LEU A 92 2.87 -9.47 -3.69
C LEU A 92 3.85 -10.50 -4.23
N THR A 93 5.15 -10.22 -4.14
CA THR A 93 6.19 -11.13 -4.61
C THR A 93 6.11 -12.47 -3.88
N SER A 94 5.92 -12.45 -2.57
CA SER A 94 5.77 -13.66 -1.76
C SER A 94 4.52 -14.46 -2.17
N TYR A 95 3.42 -13.78 -2.46
CA TYR A 95 2.19 -14.41 -2.91
C TYR A 95 2.38 -15.10 -4.27
N ILE A 96 3.01 -14.41 -5.22
CA ILE A 96 3.29 -14.96 -6.56
C ILE A 96 4.18 -16.20 -6.44
N LYS A 97 5.23 -16.13 -5.61
CA LYS A 97 6.12 -17.25 -5.37
C LYS A 97 5.36 -18.46 -4.81
N MET A 98 4.48 -18.23 -3.85
CA MET A 98 3.67 -19.30 -3.27
C MET A 98 2.78 -19.96 -4.32
N LEU A 99 2.18 -19.20 -5.22
CA LEU A 99 1.39 -19.75 -6.32
C LEU A 99 2.22 -20.63 -7.24
N ASN A 100 3.43 -20.19 -7.59
CA ASN A 100 4.33 -20.95 -8.46
C ASN A 100 4.78 -22.25 -7.79
N ASP A 101 5.02 -22.24 -6.48
CA ASP A 101 5.43 -23.43 -5.72
C ASP A 101 4.31 -24.47 -5.63
N THR A 102 3.05 -24.08 -5.82
CA THR A 102 1.91 -24.99 -5.79
C THR A 102 1.57 -25.56 -7.17
N ASP A 103 2.16 -25.01 -8.24
CA ASP A 103 1.94 -25.54 -9.59
C ASP A 103 2.60 -26.91 -9.74
N PRO A 104 1.94 -27.89 -10.39
CA PRO A 104 2.56 -29.20 -10.62
C PRO A 104 3.76 -29.05 -11.54
N PRO A 105 4.83 -29.83 -11.32
CA PRO A 105 5.97 -29.80 -12.23
C PRO A 105 5.57 -30.28 -13.63
N GLU A 106 6.05 -29.59 -14.62
CA GLU A 106 5.82 -29.98 -16.03
C GLU A 106 6.52 -31.25 -16.39
#